data_0583db2d0f21dbb1659ea6012270b445
#
_entry.id   0583db2d0f21dbb1659ea6012270b445
#
_cell.length_a   1.000
_cell.length_b   1.000
_cell.length_c   1.000
_cell.angle_alpha   90.00
_cell.angle_beta   90.00
_cell.angle_gamma   90.00
#
_symmetry.space_group_name_H-M   'P 1'
#
loop_
_entity.id
_entity.type
_entity.pdbx_description
1 polymer ?
#
loop_
_entity_poly.entity_id
_entity_poly.type
_entity_poly.pdbx_seq_one_letter_code
_entity_poly.pdbx_strand_id
1 'polypeptide(L)'
;MGAINELLNYAQKAWGKEVKQIVENVKLREPFEILVGTVLSQNTNDKNSSMAFMRLKKLTEITPLGIIKVKEEELAKALRVAGLYRERSKRLKELARIIAERYNGDLTWIKCLPLEEARKRLLELPGVGYKTADILLAFYGGRPVLPVDTHIRRIAIRLGYASSKDGYEKIRRALENEIAPEMRIYAHLLLIRFGRNICKARKPLCDVCPITAFCKHFNARAT
;
A
#
# COMPACT_ATOMS: atom_id res chain seq x y z
N MET A 1 14.40 -17.60 -15.48
CA MET A 1 13.61 -16.88 -14.45
C MET A 1 13.65 -15.39 -14.76
N GLY A 2 12.54 -14.64 -14.65
CA GLY A 2 12.53 -13.19 -14.93
C GLY A 2 13.21 -12.40 -13.81
N ALA A 3 13.67 -11.19 -14.12
CA ALA A 3 14.35 -10.29 -13.16
C ALA A 3 13.57 -10.07 -11.84
N ILE A 4 12.25 -10.00 -11.91
CA ILE A 4 11.41 -9.79 -10.74
C ILE A 4 11.42 -11.00 -9.79
N ASN A 5 11.46 -12.21 -10.34
CA ASN A 5 11.49 -13.43 -9.54
C ASN A 5 12.84 -13.61 -8.81
N GLU A 6 13.96 -13.27 -9.47
CA GLU A 6 15.29 -13.24 -8.82
C GLU A 6 15.32 -12.21 -7.68
N LEU A 7 14.75 -11.02 -7.92
CA LEU A 7 14.61 -10.01 -6.88
C LEU A 7 13.78 -10.53 -5.70
N LEU A 8 12.64 -11.16 -5.96
CA LEU A 8 11.76 -11.68 -4.92
C LEU A 8 12.42 -12.80 -4.14
N ASN A 9 13.18 -13.70 -4.79
CA ASN A 9 13.96 -14.74 -4.12
C ASN A 9 14.98 -14.14 -3.16
N TYR A 10 15.72 -13.12 -3.59
CA TYR A 10 16.64 -12.41 -2.71
C TYR A 10 15.91 -11.73 -1.54
N ALA A 11 14.86 -10.97 -1.83
CA ALA A 11 14.10 -10.23 -0.83
C ALA A 11 13.43 -11.16 0.19
N GLN A 12 12.97 -12.34 -0.25
CA GLN A 12 12.40 -13.38 0.61
C GLN A 12 13.45 -13.92 1.61
N LYS A 13 14.68 -14.17 1.15
CA LYS A 13 15.78 -14.58 2.04
C LYS A 13 16.11 -13.49 3.07
N ALA A 14 16.14 -12.22 2.64
CA ALA A 14 16.53 -11.09 3.47
C ALA A 14 15.45 -10.66 4.47
N TRP A 15 14.17 -10.65 4.07
CA TRP A 15 13.07 -10.04 4.84
C TRP A 15 11.82 -10.90 4.95
N GLY A 16 11.84 -12.15 4.49
CA GLY A 16 10.63 -12.99 4.40
C GLY A 16 9.96 -13.25 5.74
N LYS A 17 10.72 -13.49 6.81
CA LYS A 17 10.17 -13.71 8.16
C LYS A 17 9.41 -12.46 8.66
N GLU A 18 10.04 -11.28 8.51
CA GLU A 18 9.42 -10.01 8.90
C GLU A 18 8.15 -9.73 8.08
N VAL A 19 8.23 -9.92 6.76
CA VAL A 19 7.11 -9.70 5.85
C VAL A 19 5.95 -10.63 6.17
N LYS A 20 6.20 -11.91 6.46
CA LYS A 20 5.18 -12.86 6.88
C LYS A 20 4.45 -12.37 8.12
N GLN A 21 5.18 -11.95 9.15
CA GLN A 21 4.59 -11.42 10.38
C GLN A 21 3.72 -10.18 10.12
N ILE A 22 4.18 -9.27 9.23
CA ILE A 22 3.39 -8.08 8.86
C ILE A 22 2.09 -8.49 8.17
N VAL A 23 2.13 -9.43 7.21
CA VAL A 23 0.94 -9.91 6.49
C VAL A 23 -0.06 -10.52 7.47
N GLU A 24 0.39 -11.37 8.37
CA GLU A 24 -0.46 -12.01 9.38
C GLU A 24 -1.11 -10.95 10.29
N ASN A 25 -0.34 -10.00 10.80
CA ASN A 25 -0.85 -8.93 11.67
C ASN A 25 -1.87 -8.02 10.96
N VAL A 26 -1.67 -7.73 9.67
CA VAL A 26 -2.61 -6.89 8.92
C VAL A 26 -3.91 -7.64 8.61
N LYS A 27 -3.84 -8.92 8.29
CA LYS A 27 -5.03 -9.77 8.03
C LYS A 27 -5.97 -9.88 9.23
N LEU A 28 -5.47 -9.68 10.44
CA LEU A 28 -6.27 -9.70 11.68
C LEU A 28 -6.99 -8.36 11.95
N ARG A 29 -6.76 -7.33 11.13
CA ARG A 29 -7.38 -6.02 11.33
C ARG A 29 -8.71 -5.92 10.60
N GLU A 30 -9.60 -5.12 11.17
CA GLU A 30 -10.84 -4.73 10.51
C GLU A 30 -10.55 -3.90 9.24
N PRO A 31 -11.36 -4.02 8.18
CA PRO A 31 -11.12 -3.35 6.91
C PRO A 31 -11.04 -1.82 7.03
N PHE A 32 -11.84 -1.23 7.93
CA PHE A 32 -11.78 0.19 8.18
C PHE A 32 -10.46 0.61 8.86
N GLU A 33 -9.91 -0.20 9.76
CA GLU A 33 -8.58 0.03 10.34
C GLU A 33 -7.47 0.01 9.27
N ILE A 34 -7.54 -0.95 8.34
CA ILE A 34 -6.59 -1.04 7.21
C ILE A 34 -6.71 0.21 6.33
N LEU A 35 -7.93 0.63 6.04
CA LEU A 35 -8.21 1.82 5.23
C LEU A 35 -7.65 3.09 5.89
N VAL A 36 -7.95 3.30 7.17
CA VAL A 36 -7.44 4.43 7.95
C VAL A 36 -5.90 4.43 7.98
N GLY A 37 -5.29 3.29 8.30
CA GLY A 37 -3.84 3.15 8.30
C GLY A 37 -3.20 3.49 6.95
N THR A 38 -3.84 3.05 5.86
CA THR A 38 -3.37 3.32 4.49
C THR A 38 -3.52 4.81 4.14
N VAL A 39 -4.64 5.44 4.49
CA VAL A 39 -4.85 6.89 4.30
C VAL A 39 -3.82 7.69 5.11
N LEU A 40 -3.54 7.29 6.35
CA LEU A 40 -2.54 7.95 7.18
C LEU A 40 -1.10 7.80 6.64
N SER A 41 -0.80 6.75 5.89
CA SER A 41 0.52 6.53 5.29
C SER A 41 0.78 7.35 4.02
N GLN A 42 -0.24 7.98 3.42
CA GLN A 42 -0.09 8.78 2.22
C GLN A 42 0.79 10.03 2.50
N ASN A 43 1.79 10.28 1.64
CA ASN A 43 2.68 11.45 1.72
C ASN A 43 3.36 11.68 3.08
N THR A 44 3.64 10.60 3.82
CA THR A 44 4.40 10.64 5.06
C THR A 44 5.28 9.40 5.20
N ASN A 45 6.16 9.38 6.20
CA ASN A 45 6.97 8.20 6.51
C ASN A 45 6.25 7.25 7.48
N ASP A 46 6.72 5.99 7.54
CA ASP A 46 6.09 4.95 8.35
C ASP A 46 6.08 5.27 9.85
N LYS A 47 7.12 5.91 10.37
CA LYS A 47 7.21 6.30 11.79
C LYS A 47 6.09 7.26 12.15
N ASN A 48 5.90 8.29 11.32
CA ASN A 48 4.88 9.31 11.54
C ASN A 48 3.47 8.76 11.34
N SER A 49 3.24 7.94 10.31
CA SER A 49 1.93 7.31 10.09
C SER A 49 1.55 6.34 11.22
N SER A 50 2.48 5.52 11.68
CA SER A 50 2.28 4.63 12.82
C SER A 50 1.99 5.39 14.11
N MET A 51 2.72 6.49 14.36
CA MET A 51 2.48 7.34 15.53
C MET A 51 1.10 8.01 15.46
N ALA A 52 0.69 8.52 14.31
CA ALA A 52 -0.64 9.09 14.11
C ALA A 52 -1.74 8.04 14.34
N PHE A 53 -1.57 6.84 13.80
CA PHE A 53 -2.49 5.73 14.01
C PHE A 53 -2.63 5.35 15.48
N MET A 54 -1.51 5.25 16.21
CA MET A 54 -1.52 4.95 17.64
C MET A 54 -2.20 6.05 18.46
N ARG A 55 -1.99 7.33 18.13
CA ARG A 55 -2.67 8.45 18.77
C ARG A 55 -4.16 8.41 18.51
N LEU A 56 -4.56 8.10 17.27
CA LEU A 56 -5.96 7.94 16.91
C LEU A 56 -6.62 6.79 17.68
N LYS A 57 -5.94 5.65 17.79
CA LYS A 57 -6.43 4.49 18.55
C LYS A 57 -6.59 4.75 20.05
N LYS A 58 -5.80 5.68 20.62
CA LYS A 58 -5.96 6.15 21.99
C LYS A 58 -7.14 7.13 22.17
N LEU A 59 -7.50 7.83 21.11
CA LEU A 59 -8.56 8.85 21.13
C LEU A 59 -9.94 8.23 20.95
N THR A 60 -10.06 7.21 20.11
CA THR A 60 -11.33 6.55 19.78
C THR A 60 -11.10 5.14 19.20
N GLU A 61 -12.13 4.32 19.23
CA GLU A 61 -12.15 3.11 18.40
C GLU A 61 -12.07 3.48 16.92
N ILE A 62 -11.27 2.73 16.17
CA ILE A 62 -11.12 2.98 14.72
C ILE A 62 -12.26 2.29 13.97
N THR A 63 -13.45 2.82 14.17
CA THR A 63 -14.68 2.47 13.46
C THR A 63 -15.23 3.73 12.76
N PRO A 64 -16.08 3.60 11.73
CA PRO A 64 -16.73 4.77 11.12
C PRO A 64 -17.44 5.64 12.16
N LEU A 65 -18.25 5.07 13.04
CA LEU A 65 -18.95 5.79 14.09
C LEU A 65 -18.01 6.42 15.12
N GLY A 66 -16.94 5.73 15.49
CA GLY A 66 -15.91 6.26 16.39
C GLY A 66 -15.28 7.53 15.83
N ILE A 67 -14.87 7.51 14.56
CA ILE A 67 -14.27 8.67 13.88
C ILE A 67 -15.28 9.84 13.74
N ILE A 68 -16.54 9.54 13.44
CA ILE A 68 -17.59 10.58 13.32
C ILE A 68 -17.81 11.33 14.64
N LYS A 69 -17.81 10.62 15.75
CA LYS A 69 -18.06 11.20 17.09
C LYS A 69 -16.94 12.13 17.59
N VAL A 70 -15.70 11.93 17.17
CA VAL A 70 -14.56 12.77 17.58
C VAL A 70 -14.71 14.18 17.01
N LYS A 71 -14.44 15.23 17.78
CA LYS A 71 -14.37 16.60 17.28
C LYS A 71 -13.25 16.76 16.27
N GLU A 72 -13.45 17.57 15.22
CA GLU A 72 -12.48 17.72 14.13
C GLU A 72 -11.12 18.22 14.63
N GLU A 73 -11.12 19.14 15.61
CA GLU A 73 -9.91 19.69 16.21
C GLU A 73 -9.10 18.64 16.97
N GLU A 74 -9.77 17.75 17.70
CA GLU A 74 -9.13 16.64 18.44
C GLU A 74 -8.55 15.62 17.47
N LEU A 75 -9.29 15.30 16.41
CA LEU A 75 -8.82 14.41 15.34
C LEU A 75 -7.60 15.02 14.65
N ALA A 76 -7.66 16.31 14.28
CA ALA A 76 -6.53 17.02 13.66
C ALA A 76 -5.30 17.04 14.57
N LYS A 77 -5.47 17.25 15.89
CA LYS A 77 -4.40 17.21 16.90
C LYS A 77 -3.75 15.83 16.97
N ALA A 78 -4.53 14.77 16.97
CA ALA A 78 -4.00 13.39 16.97
C ALA A 78 -3.19 13.09 15.71
N LEU A 79 -3.61 13.58 14.55
CA LEU A 79 -2.99 13.35 13.24
C LEU A 79 -1.82 14.29 12.92
N ARG A 80 -1.52 15.29 13.76
CA ARG A 80 -0.53 16.34 13.48
C ARG A 80 0.85 15.81 13.07
N VAL A 81 1.27 14.70 13.66
CA VAL A 81 2.58 14.09 13.39
C VAL A 81 2.71 13.55 11.96
N ALA A 82 1.62 13.18 11.30
CA ALA A 82 1.63 12.67 9.92
C ALA A 82 1.67 13.77 8.84
N GLY A 83 1.59 15.05 9.23
CA GLY A 83 1.50 16.18 8.29
C GLY A 83 0.11 16.27 7.62
N LEU A 84 -0.18 17.40 6.97
CA LEU A 84 -1.47 17.67 6.29
C LEU A 84 -2.67 17.33 7.18
N TYR A 85 -2.54 17.54 8.48
CA TYR A 85 -3.43 16.97 9.48
C TYR A 85 -4.87 17.53 9.42
N ARG A 86 -5.06 18.78 8.98
CA ARG A 86 -6.38 19.39 8.82
C ARG A 86 -7.16 18.78 7.65
N GLU A 87 -6.53 18.71 6.48
CA GLU A 87 -7.12 18.06 5.29
C GLU A 87 -7.34 16.57 5.53
N ARG A 88 -6.40 15.95 6.24
CA ARG A 88 -6.46 14.53 6.56
C ARG A 88 -7.58 14.23 7.55
N SER A 89 -7.82 15.06 8.55
CA SER A 89 -8.95 14.92 9.48
C SER A 89 -10.30 15.08 8.79
N LYS A 90 -10.46 16.12 7.94
CA LYS A 90 -11.66 16.32 7.14
C LYS A 90 -11.96 15.12 6.24
N ARG A 91 -10.95 14.68 5.48
CA ARG A 91 -11.07 13.51 4.59
C ARG A 91 -11.45 12.25 5.35
N LEU A 92 -10.82 12.02 6.52
CA LEU A 92 -11.11 10.84 7.32
C LEU A 92 -12.54 10.85 7.88
N LYS A 93 -13.05 12.03 8.30
CA LYS A 93 -14.44 12.19 8.71
C LYS A 93 -15.42 11.97 7.56
N GLU A 94 -15.14 12.54 6.40
CA GLU A 94 -15.94 12.35 5.21
C GLU A 94 -16.00 10.87 4.80
N LEU A 95 -14.84 10.22 4.76
CA LEU A 95 -14.73 8.78 4.49
C LEU A 95 -15.57 7.95 5.49
N ALA A 96 -15.46 8.26 6.77
CA ALA A 96 -16.21 7.58 7.82
C ALA A 96 -17.73 7.78 7.67
N ARG A 97 -18.19 9.00 7.35
CA ARG A 97 -19.60 9.28 7.10
C ARG A 97 -20.14 8.50 5.91
N ILE A 98 -19.43 8.53 4.76
CA ILE A 98 -19.87 7.80 3.57
C ILE A 98 -19.96 6.30 3.84
N ILE A 99 -19.00 5.72 4.57
CA ILE A 99 -19.03 4.30 4.91
C ILE A 99 -20.20 4.00 5.87
N ALA A 100 -20.45 4.85 6.85
CA ALA A 100 -21.60 4.69 7.75
C ALA A 100 -22.94 4.79 7.01
N GLU A 101 -23.11 5.81 6.16
CA GLU A 101 -24.38 6.14 5.49
C GLU A 101 -24.69 5.17 4.34
N ARG A 102 -23.70 4.88 3.46
CA ARG A 102 -23.92 4.07 2.26
C ARG A 102 -23.81 2.58 2.50
N TYR A 103 -23.01 2.17 3.49
CA TYR A 103 -22.65 0.76 3.73
C TYR A 103 -22.99 0.31 5.16
N ASN A 104 -23.69 1.13 5.93
CA ASN A 104 -24.00 0.84 7.34
C ASN A 104 -22.75 0.46 8.19
N GLY A 105 -21.60 1.07 7.86
CA GLY A 105 -20.31 0.76 8.50
C GLY A 105 -19.65 -0.55 8.03
N ASP A 106 -20.30 -1.31 7.17
CA ASP A 106 -19.85 -2.63 6.72
C ASP A 106 -19.05 -2.55 5.41
N LEU A 107 -17.89 -3.19 5.39
CA LEU A 107 -17.02 -3.33 4.23
C LEU A 107 -16.80 -4.79 3.82
N THR A 108 -17.61 -5.73 4.35
CA THR A 108 -17.50 -7.17 4.04
C THR A 108 -17.74 -7.48 2.57
N TRP A 109 -18.49 -6.63 1.87
CA TRP A 109 -18.71 -6.71 0.43
C TRP A 109 -17.41 -6.74 -0.40
N ILE A 110 -16.27 -6.25 0.15
CA ILE A 110 -14.94 -6.37 -0.47
C ILE A 110 -14.56 -7.84 -0.73
N LYS A 111 -15.01 -8.76 0.14
CA LYS A 111 -14.77 -10.19 0.00
C LYS A 111 -15.75 -10.88 -0.96
N CYS A 112 -16.97 -10.36 -1.06
CA CYS A 112 -18.09 -11.04 -1.74
C CYS A 112 -18.25 -10.61 -3.19
N LEU A 113 -18.04 -9.33 -3.51
CA LEU A 113 -18.22 -8.80 -4.85
C LEU A 113 -17.16 -9.29 -5.84
N PRO A 114 -17.46 -9.31 -7.15
CA PRO A 114 -16.44 -9.46 -8.18
C PRO A 114 -15.32 -8.42 -8.01
N LEU A 115 -14.08 -8.81 -8.29
CA LEU A 115 -12.90 -8.00 -8.04
C LEU A 115 -12.99 -6.56 -8.57
N GLU A 116 -13.38 -6.41 -9.83
CA GLU A 116 -13.44 -5.10 -10.48
C GLU A 116 -14.60 -4.24 -9.96
N GLU A 117 -15.70 -4.86 -9.55
CA GLU A 117 -16.81 -4.15 -8.91
C GLU A 117 -16.40 -3.65 -7.52
N ALA A 118 -15.77 -4.52 -6.71
CA ALA A 118 -15.25 -4.13 -5.41
C ALA A 118 -14.22 -2.99 -5.54
N ARG A 119 -13.31 -3.06 -6.53
CA ARG A 119 -12.36 -1.99 -6.82
C ARG A 119 -13.05 -0.69 -7.19
N LYS A 120 -14.04 -0.73 -8.08
CA LYS A 120 -14.80 0.44 -8.50
C LYS A 120 -15.47 1.13 -7.31
N ARG A 121 -16.16 0.38 -6.46
CA ARG A 121 -16.78 0.93 -5.24
C ARG A 121 -15.77 1.53 -4.27
N LEU A 122 -14.60 0.91 -4.12
CA LEU A 122 -13.53 1.47 -3.28
C LEU A 122 -13.00 2.79 -3.84
N LEU A 123 -12.87 2.92 -5.16
CA LEU A 123 -12.40 4.14 -5.81
C LEU A 123 -13.38 5.32 -5.71
N GLU A 124 -14.66 5.06 -5.41
CA GLU A 124 -15.67 6.11 -5.15
C GLU A 124 -15.50 6.74 -3.75
N LEU A 125 -14.73 6.11 -2.86
CA LEU A 125 -14.50 6.61 -1.51
C LEU A 125 -13.49 7.76 -1.50
N PRO A 126 -13.73 8.83 -0.73
CA PRO A 126 -12.84 9.99 -0.68
C PRO A 126 -11.43 9.61 -0.18
N GLY A 127 -10.42 9.97 -0.97
CA GLY A 127 -9.02 9.69 -0.65
C GLY A 127 -8.56 8.27 -0.93
N VAL A 128 -9.41 7.44 -1.54
CA VAL A 128 -9.08 6.08 -1.97
C VAL A 128 -8.71 6.08 -3.45
N GLY A 129 -7.42 5.99 -3.75
CA GLY A 129 -6.91 5.75 -5.10
C GLY A 129 -6.66 4.26 -5.34
N TYR A 130 -6.21 3.91 -6.56
CA TYR A 130 -5.93 2.52 -6.96
C TYR A 130 -5.07 1.75 -5.96
N LYS A 131 -3.97 2.34 -5.49
CA LYS A 131 -3.08 1.68 -4.51
C LYS A 131 -3.79 1.36 -3.20
N THR A 132 -4.62 2.28 -2.70
CA THR A 132 -5.37 2.09 -1.46
C THR A 132 -6.46 1.05 -1.63
N ALA A 133 -7.18 1.06 -2.76
CA ALA A 133 -8.16 0.04 -3.10
C ALA A 133 -7.53 -1.35 -3.17
N ASP A 134 -6.40 -1.48 -3.89
CA ASP A 134 -5.71 -2.76 -4.03
C ASP A 134 -5.10 -3.27 -2.70
N ILE A 135 -4.72 -2.39 -1.76
CA ILE A 135 -4.34 -2.79 -0.39
C ILE A 135 -5.52 -3.48 0.31
N LEU A 136 -6.72 -2.88 0.27
CA LEU A 136 -7.90 -3.49 0.89
C LEU A 136 -8.29 -4.80 0.21
N LEU A 137 -8.26 -4.84 -1.11
CA LEU A 137 -8.54 -6.05 -1.89
C LEU A 137 -7.56 -7.17 -1.56
N ALA A 138 -6.25 -6.88 -1.45
CA ALA A 138 -5.23 -7.88 -1.16
C ALA A 138 -5.27 -8.32 0.31
N PHE A 139 -5.23 -7.39 1.26
CA PHE A 139 -5.02 -7.72 2.68
C PHE A 139 -6.31 -8.14 3.39
N TYR A 140 -7.43 -7.48 3.11
CA TYR A 140 -8.71 -7.84 3.69
C TYR A 140 -9.52 -8.77 2.79
N GLY A 141 -9.61 -8.44 1.50
CA GLY A 141 -10.37 -9.21 0.53
C GLY A 141 -9.76 -10.56 0.16
N GLY A 142 -8.49 -10.80 0.47
CA GLY A 142 -7.76 -12.00 0.06
C GLY A 142 -7.62 -12.13 -1.46
N ARG A 143 -7.78 -11.03 -2.20
CA ARG A 143 -7.75 -11.04 -3.66
C ARG A 143 -6.31 -11.06 -4.18
N PRO A 144 -6.03 -11.79 -5.27
CA PRO A 144 -4.70 -11.93 -5.83
C PRO A 144 -4.30 -10.70 -6.66
N VAL A 145 -4.27 -9.53 -6.03
CA VAL A 145 -3.84 -8.27 -6.63
C VAL A 145 -2.51 -7.81 -6.05
N LEU A 146 -1.72 -7.10 -6.86
CA LEU A 146 -0.45 -6.50 -6.45
C LEU A 146 -0.63 -4.99 -6.30
N PRO A 147 -0.73 -4.44 -5.09
CA PRO A 147 -0.74 -3.00 -4.91
C PRO A 147 0.60 -2.40 -5.37
N VAL A 148 0.55 -1.35 -6.19
CA VAL A 148 1.75 -0.68 -6.74
C VAL A 148 1.93 0.67 -6.08
N ASP A 149 2.99 0.80 -5.27
CA ASP A 149 3.40 2.08 -4.69
C ASP A 149 4.53 2.74 -5.50
N THR A 150 5.05 3.86 -5.02
CA THR A 150 6.15 4.58 -5.67
C THR A 150 7.45 3.77 -5.72
N HIS A 151 7.71 2.86 -4.76
CA HIS A 151 8.87 1.98 -4.76
C HIS A 151 8.74 0.91 -5.83
N ILE A 152 7.59 0.26 -5.89
CA ILE A 152 7.29 -0.79 -6.86
C ILE A 152 7.26 -0.22 -8.28
N ARG A 153 6.60 0.94 -8.49
CA ARG A 153 6.62 1.65 -9.76
C ARG A 153 8.05 1.91 -10.24
N ARG A 154 8.91 2.43 -9.38
CA ARG A 154 10.32 2.70 -9.71
C ARG A 154 11.08 1.43 -10.09
N ILE A 155 10.90 0.34 -9.34
CA ILE A 155 11.53 -0.95 -9.61
C ILE A 155 11.06 -1.47 -10.96
N ALA A 156 9.75 -1.47 -11.23
CA ALA A 156 9.17 -1.92 -12.50
C ALA A 156 9.78 -1.17 -13.70
N ILE A 157 9.89 0.15 -13.60
CA ILE A 157 10.50 0.99 -14.66
C ILE A 157 12.00 0.66 -14.83
N ARG A 158 12.76 0.56 -13.74
CA ARG A 158 14.20 0.27 -13.80
C ARG A 158 14.52 -1.11 -14.34
N LEU A 159 13.67 -2.08 -14.07
CA LEU A 159 13.80 -3.43 -14.62
C LEU A 159 13.27 -3.57 -16.04
N GLY A 160 12.51 -2.56 -16.53
CA GLY A 160 11.98 -2.52 -17.88
C GLY A 160 10.64 -3.24 -18.07
N TYR A 161 9.90 -3.51 -16.99
CA TYR A 161 8.53 -4.00 -17.05
C TYR A 161 7.52 -2.90 -17.40
N ALA A 162 7.92 -1.64 -17.23
CA ALA A 162 7.11 -0.47 -17.51
C ALA A 162 7.95 0.72 -17.94
N SER A 163 7.31 1.72 -18.53
CA SER A 163 7.89 3.03 -18.84
C SER A 163 7.45 4.08 -17.81
N SER A 164 8.13 5.23 -17.80
CA SER A 164 7.76 6.37 -16.94
C SER A 164 6.37 6.95 -17.26
N LYS A 165 5.90 6.75 -18.51
CA LYS A 165 4.60 7.22 -19.00
C LYS A 165 3.44 6.28 -18.65
N ASP A 166 3.74 5.05 -18.19
CA ASP A 166 2.70 4.07 -17.92
C ASP A 166 1.91 4.40 -16.65
N GLY A 167 0.59 4.24 -16.73
CA GLY A 167 -0.33 4.40 -15.61
C GLY A 167 -0.29 3.21 -14.65
N TYR A 168 -0.97 3.36 -13.51
CA TYR A 168 -1.03 2.37 -12.44
C TYR A 168 -1.42 0.96 -12.92
N GLU A 169 -2.53 0.86 -13.65
CA GLU A 169 -3.09 -0.40 -14.13
C GLU A 169 -2.12 -1.18 -15.03
N LYS A 170 -1.45 -0.48 -15.95
CA LYS A 170 -0.49 -1.10 -16.87
C LYS A 170 0.71 -1.67 -16.11
N ILE A 171 1.23 -0.92 -15.14
CA ILE A 171 2.34 -1.37 -14.29
C ILE A 171 1.93 -2.57 -13.45
N ARG A 172 0.74 -2.51 -12.82
CA ARG A 172 0.20 -3.59 -12.00
C ARG A 172 0.09 -4.88 -12.81
N ARG A 173 -0.57 -4.83 -13.98
CA ARG A 173 -0.75 -6.00 -14.85
C ARG A 173 0.57 -6.57 -15.34
N ALA A 174 1.53 -5.74 -15.73
CA ALA A 174 2.85 -6.18 -16.16
C ALA A 174 3.58 -6.99 -15.06
N LEU A 175 3.50 -6.54 -13.81
CA LEU A 175 4.08 -7.26 -12.68
C LEU A 175 3.27 -8.49 -12.28
N GLU A 176 1.94 -8.44 -12.33
CA GLU A 176 1.05 -9.55 -12.00
C GLU A 176 1.20 -10.72 -12.98
N ASN A 177 1.59 -10.48 -14.23
CA ASN A 177 1.91 -11.53 -15.20
C ASN A 177 3.19 -12.31 -14.85
N GLU A 178 4.09 -11.70 -14.09
CA GLU A 178 5.37 -12.31 -13.67
C GLU A 178 5.29 -12.94 -12.27
N ILE A 179 4.34 -12.49 -11.44
CA ILE A 179 4.27 -12.87 -10.03
C ILE A 179 3.04 -13.77 -9.80
N ALA A 180 3.30 -14.96 -9.29
CA ALA A 180 2.25 -15.92 -8.97
C ALA A 180 1.18 -15.30 -8.05
N PRO A 181 -0.12 -15.56 -8.30
CA PRO A 181 -1.23 -14.93 -7.58
C PRO A 181 -1.10 -14.97 -6.06
N GLU A 182 -0.72 -16.10 -5.51
CA GLU A 182 -0.55 -16.34 -4.07
C GLU A 182 0.62 -15.58 -3.45
N MET A 183 1.59 -15.18 -4.28
CA MET A 183 2.77 -14.43 -3.83
C MET A 183 2.56 -12.91 -3.85
N ARG A 184 1.51 -12.39 -4.48
CA ARG A 184 1.36 -10.94 -4.75
C ARG A 184 1.33 -10.07 -3.50
N ILE A 185 0.66 -10.53 -2.45
CA ILE A 185 0.62 -9.81 -1.17
C ILE A 185 2.00 -9.73 -0.50
N TYR A 186 2.76 -10.83 -0.54
CA TYR A 186 4.13 -10.87 -0.02
C TYR A 186 5.07 -10.06 -0.91
N ALA A 187 4.94 -10.20 -2.23
CA ALA A 187 5.72 -9.45 -3.21
C ALA A 187 5.57 -7.93 -3.03
N HIS A 188 4.36 -7.45 -2.74
CA HIS A 188 4.13 -6.03 -2.43
C HIS A 188 5.08 -5.53 -1.32
N LEU A 189 5.12 -6.21 -0.18
CA LEU A 189 5.95 -5.81 0.95
C LEU A 189 7.45 -6.04 0.70
N LEU A 190 7.81 -7.16 0.06
CA LEU A 190 9.20 -7.48 -0.29
C LEU A 190 9.78 -6.44 -1.26
N LEU A 191 9.03 -6.05 -2.27
CA LEU A 191 9.43 -5.01 -3.23
C LEU A 191 9.58 -3.63 -2.56
N ILE A 192 8.71 -3.29 -1.61
CA ILE A 192 8.87 -2.07 -0.81
C ILE A 192 10.17 -2.12 -0.01
N ARG A 193 10.46 -3.23 0.68
CA ARG A 193 11.71 -3.42 1.43
C ARG A 193 12.93 -3.28 0.53
N PHE A 194 12.92 -3.92 -0.63
CA PHE A 194 13.99 -3.80 -1.61
C PHE A 194 14.15 -2.36 -2.11
N GLY A 195 13.04 -1.69 -2.44
CA GLY A 195 13.05 -0.30 -2.89
C GLY A 195 13.54 0.71 -1.87
N ARG A 196 13.38 0.42 -0.58
CA ARG A 196 13.86 1.25 0.52
C ARG A 196 15.34 1.02 0.86
N ASN A 197 15.76 -0.23 0.83
CA ASN A 197 17.10 -0.59 1.30
C ASN A 197 18.14 -0.60 0.17
N ILE A 198 17.79 -1.07 -1.02
CA ILE A 198 18.72 -1.26 -2.14
C ILE A 198 18.39 -0.32 -3.31
N CYS A 199 17.23 -0.51 -3.94
CA CYS A 199 16.84 0.24 -5.14
C CYS A 199 16.25 1.62 -4.77
N LYS A 200 17.01 2.45 -4.04
CA LYS A 200 16.59 3.77 -3.57
C LYS A 200 16.29 4.72 -4.73
N ALA A 201 15.42 5.73 -4.48
CA ALA A 201 15.10 6.75 -5.49
C ALA A 201 16.34 7.57 -5.87
N ARG A 202 17.02 8.09 -4.86
CA ARG A 202 18.31 8.77 -5.00
C ARG A 202 19.42 7.83 -4.53
N LYS A 203 20.53 7.79 -5.27
CA LYS A 203 21.72 6.97 -4.95
C LYS A 203 21.35 5.48 -4.66
N PRO A 204 20.80 4.75 -5.65
CA PRO A 204 20.56 3.32 -5.50
C PRO A 204 21.87 2.59 -5.26
N LEU A 205 21.85 1.56 -4.42
CA LEU A 205 23.04 0.75 -4.09
C LEU A 205 23.25 -0.34 -5.15
N CYS A 206 23.60 0.08 -6.37
CA CYS A 206 23.75 -0.84 -7.50
C CYS A 206 24.94 -1.79 -7.33
N ASP A 207 26.02 -1.37 -6.68
CA ASP A 207 27.24 -2.15 -6.49
C ASP A 207 27.00 -3.42 -5.64
N VAL A 208 26.01 -3.38 -4.75
CA VAL A 208 25.61 -4.54 -3.91
C VAL A 208 24.26 -5.12 -4.33
N CYS A 209 23.71 -4.70 -5.45
CA CYS A 209 22.40 -5.15 -5.92
C CYS A 209 22.51 -6.53 -6.57
N PRO A 210 21.77 -7.55 -6.09
CA PRO A 210 21.91 -8.94 -6.60
C PRO A 210 21.34 -9.15 -7.99
N ILE A 211 20.62 -8.17 -8.55
CA ILE A 211 19.92 -8.30 -9.84
C ILE A 211 20.45 -7.34 -10.92
N THR A 212 21.66 -6.83 -10.78
CA THR A 212 22.26 -5.88 -11.76
C THR A 212 22.32 -6.45 -13.17
N ALA A 213 22.62 -7.74 -13.31
CA ALA A 213 22.67 -8.42 -14.61
C ALA A 213 21.34 -8.33 -15.40
N PHE A 214 20.20 -8.23 -14.70
CA PHE A 214 18.86 -8.12 -15.30
C PHE A 214 18.35 -6.69 -15.34
N CYS A 215 19.09 -5.71 -14.79
CA CYS A 215 18.60 -4.37 -14.59
C CYS A 215 18.87 -3.45 -15.78
N LYS A 216 17.84 -3.13 -16.58
CA LYS A 216 17.97 -2.22 -17.72
C LYS A 216 18.53 -0.83 -17.32
N HIS A 217 18.15 -0.32 -16.15
CA HIS A 217 18.64 0.95 -15.65
C HIS A 217 20.14 0.93 -15.30
N PHE A 218 20.65 -0.20 -14.80
CA PHE A 218 22.08 -0.37 -14.51
C PHE A 218 22.88 -0.48 -15.80
N ASN A 219 22.44 -1.34 -16.70
CA ASN A 219 23.12 -1.61 -17.97
C ASN A 219 23.18 -0.35 -18.86
N ALA A 220 22.11 0.47 -18.88
CA ALA A 220 22.10 1.73 -19.61
C ALA A 220 23.00 2.84 -19.02
N ARG A 221 23.59 2.66 -17.84
CA ARG A 221 24.54 3.60 -17.23
C ARG A 221 25.99 3.12 -17.39
N ALA A 222 26.19 1.88 -17.77
CA ALA A 222 27.49 1.27 -18.00
C ALA A 222 27.97 1.42 -19.45
N THR A 223 27.06 1.83 -20.34
CA THR A 223 27.33 2.27 -21.71
C THR A 223 27.41 3.79 -21.79
#